data_9c0607ca83b6c450ea52879767fa675b
#
_entry.id   9c0607ca83b6c450ea52879767fa675b
#
_cell.length_a   1.000
_cell.length_b   1.000
_cell.length_c   1.000
_cell.angle_alpha   90.00
_cell.angle_beta   90.00
_cell.angle_gamma   90.00
#
_symmetry.space_group_name_H-M   'P 1'
#
loop_
_entity.id
_entity.type
_entity.pdbx_description
1 polymer ?
#
loop_
_entity_poly.entity_id
_entity_poly.type
_entity_poly.pdbx_seq_one_letter_code
_entity_poly.pdbx_strand_id
1 'polypeptide(L)'
;MKRALLLFVSIVCIGNCLAQSKLRYDSSIEMTGLASSNDSLPLWFYTNSGSKIGRESNFAALLDLTASHSLTETSELSAGVSLFYRDNVPDEFQRNELYLQFENSWLAITAGAKEVSEVALGLSATNKNFLMSGNSRPLPGIRIASSSPLKLTDVFGLDFGISHYEFNDDRFVDNVRLHQKHIAVITTFNESHQLTAKLQHFAQWAGTSPVFGKLKSDVSGFVDVFTARESPELGVDGEIFNAVGNHLGSYLLDYEFKTSFGTTSLYHEHPFEDGSGTALANFPDGVWGVFLQPAENSIVDGVLYEFITTKSQSGTSGGSAFDNYFNNSVYRSGWTNEGIPIGLPFTIVAPVGTLDEDQVKFISNTLSMHHIGLTGKYKVIDWKIKSSFVRNFGRLAKPFSTTLVTSHHYLELTHTTAQYGRITLMTGFDTNNTSESIFGAALQYRYQF
;
A
#
# COMPACT_ATOMS: atom_id res chain seq x y z
N MET A 1 -10.29 -26.74 -14.91
CA MET A 1 -11.74 -26.50 -14.76
C MET A 1 -12.48 -27.56 -13.92
N LYS A 2 -12.42 -28.90 -14.19
CA LYS A 2 -13.18 -29.90 -13.39
C LYS A 2 -12.83 -29.96 -11.90
N ARG A 3 -11.58 -29.71 -11.49
CA ARG A 3 -11.15 -29.70 -10.07
C ARG A 3 -11.60 -28.46 -9.31
N ALA A 4 -11.66 -27.29 -9.97
CA ALA A 4 -12.17 -26.05 -9.37
C ALA A 4 -13.69 -26.11 -9.16
N LEU A 5 -14.43 -26.74 -10.07
CA LEU A 5 -15.88 -26.96 -9.94
C LEU A 5 -16.22 -27.91 -8.77
N LEU A 6 -15.40 -28.97 -8.56
CA LEU A 6 -15.57 -29.90 -7.43
C LEU A 6 -15.29 -29.22 -6.08
N LEU A 7 -14.31 -28.32 -6.00
CA LEU A 7 -14.03 -27.53 -4.80
C LEU A 7 -15.19 -26.57 -4.49
N PHE A 8 -15.73 -25.90 -5.51
CA PHE A 8 -16.88 -25.02 -5.37
C PHE A 8 -18.15 -25.75 -4.92
N VAL A 9 -18.43 -26.95 -5.49
CA VAL A 9 -19.56 -27.78 -5.08
C VAL A 9 -19.37 -28.33 -3.66
N SER A 10 -18.15 -28.65 -3.24
CA SER A 10 -17.85 -29.10 -1.88
C SER A 10 -18.07 -28.00 -0.85
N ILE A 11 -17.74 -26.75 -1.17
CA ILE A 11 -17.98 -25.58 -0.30
C ILE A 11 -19.49 -25.33 -0.14
N VAL A 12 -20.25 -25.44 -1.23
CA VAL A 12 -21.73 -25.29 -1.20
C VAL A 12 -22.42 -26.42 -0.44
N CYS A 13 -21.89 -27.66 -0.46
CA CYS A 13 -22.46 -28.79 0.29
C CYS A 13 -22.17 -28.73 1.79
N ILE A 14 -21.07 -28.12 2.23
CA ILE A 14 -20.77 -27.89 3.65
C ILE A 14 -21.76 -26.87 4.25
N GLY A 15 -22.26 -25.91 3.46
CA GLY A 15 -23.23 -24.90 3.90
C GLY A 15 -24.58 -25.46 4.38
N ASN A 16 -24.97 -26.66 3.95
CA ASN A 16 -26.26 -27.29 4.35
C ASN A 16 -26.23 -28.03 5.69
N CYS A 17 -25.05 -28.26 6.28
CA CYS A 17 -24.94 -28.91 7.60
C CYS A 17 -24.91 -27.90 8.79
N LEU A 18 -24.86 -26.56 8.50
CA LEU A 18 -24.70 -25.51 9.51
C LEU A 18 -26.00 -24.68 9.72
N ALA A 19 -27.15 -25.31 9.63
CA ALA A 19 -28.49 -24.68 9.58
C ALA A 19 -28.93 -23.86 10.80
N GLN A 20 -28.06 -23.46 11.72
CA GLN A 20 -28.37 -22.52 12.83
C GLN A 20 -27.40 -21.39 13.05
N SER A 21 -26.43 -21.21 12.17
CA SER A 21 -25.40 -20.17 12.30
C SER A 21 -25.68 -19.00 11.35
N LYS A 22 -25.48 -17.78 11.84
CA LYS A 22 -25.71 -16.54 11.07
C LYS A 22 -24.61 -16.37 10.00
N LEU A 23 -24.74 -17.08 8.88
CA LEU A 23 -23.91 -16.81 7.70
C LEU A 23 -24.40 -15.50 7.09
N ARG A 24 -23.49 -14.54 6.97
CA ARG A 24 -23.72 -13.22 6.35
C ARG A 24 -23.05 -13.20 5.00
N TYR A 25 -23.72 -12.61 4.02
CA TYR A 25 -23.18 -12.37 2.69
C TYR A 25 -23.19 -10.89 2.41
N ASP A 26 -22.16 -10.42 1.79
CA ASP A 26 -22.03 -9.07 1.28
C ASP A 26 -21.54 -9.16 -0.16
N SER A 27 -22.18 -8.46 -1.08
CA SER A 27 -21.79 -8.45 -2.48
C SER A 27 -22.03 -7.08 -3.10
N SER A 28 -21.10 -6.65 -3.92
CA SER A 28 -21.25 -5.40 -4.65
C SER A 28 -20.70 -5.50 -6.07
N ILE A 29 -21.25 -4.68 -6.95
CA ILE A 29 -20.73 -4.43 -8.28
C ILE A 29 -20.42 -2.93 -8.40
N GLU A 30 -19.30 -2.60 -9.01
CA GLU A 30 -18.89 -1.24 -9.29
C GLU A 30 -18.49 -1.13 -10.76
N MET A 31 -18.90 -0.05 -11.42
CA MET A 31 -18.53 0.26 -12.80
C MET A 31 -18.09 1.72 -12.87
N THR A 32 -16.98 1.98 -13.53
CA THR A 32 -16.39 3.31 -13.67
C THR A 32 -16.10 3.59 -15.14
N GLY A 33 -16.71 4.61 -15.70
CA GLY A 33 -16.35 5.18 -16.98
C GLY A 33 -15.42 6.37 -16.77
N LEU A 34 -14.30 6.42 -17.52
CA LEU A 34 -13.25 7.42 -17.39
C LEU A 34 -12.98 8.10 -18.73
N ALA A 35 -12.65 9.38 -18.69
CA ALA A 35 -12.25 10.16 -19.85
C ALA A 35 -11.11 11.09 -19.47
N SER A 36 -10.19 11.33 -20.41
CA SER A 36 -9.06 12.24 -20.24
C SER A 36 -8.89 13.12 -21.47
N SER A 37 -8.25 14.28 -21.27
CA SER A 37 -7.89 15.22 -22.36
C SER A 37 -6.72 14.70 -23.21
N ASN A 38 -6.02 13.66 -22.77
CA ASN A 38 -4.99 12.95 -23.53
C ASN A 38 -5.01 11.45 -23.21
N ASP A 39 -4.01 10.68 -23.67
CA ASP A 39 -3.96 9.22 -23.52
C ASP A 39 -3.79 8.74 -22.08
N SER A 40 -3.47 9.61 -21.12
CA SER A 40 -3.25 9.25 -19.72
C SER A 40 -4.27 9.92 -18.81
N LEU A 41 -4.74 9.20 -17.80
CA LEU A 41 -5.57 9.73 -16.74
C LEU A 41 -4.74 10.61 -15.77
N PRO A 42 -5.38 11.58 -15.08
CA PRO A 42 -4.78 12.24 -13.93
C PRO A 42 -4.35 11.24 -12.84
N LEU A 43 -3.24 11.53 -12.17
CA LEU A 43 -2.57 10.63 -11.24
C LEU A 43 -3.50 10.02 -10.18
N TRP A 44 -4.33 10.84 -9.56
CA TRP A 44 -5.19 10.40 -8.46
C TRP A 44 -6.33 9.46 -8.88
N PHE A 45 -6.57 9.24 -10.19
CA PHE A 45 -7.58 8.27 -10.64
C PHE A 45 -7.08 6.83 -10.50
N TYR A 46 -5.78 6.59 -10.67
CA TYR A 46 -5.19 5.25 -10.65
C TYR A 46 -4.23 5.00 -9.47
N THR A 47 -3.81 6.06 -8.76
CA THR A 47 -2.92 5.94 -7.60
C THR A 47 -3.69 5.49 -6.36
N ASN A 48 -3.09 4.60 -5.58
CA ASN A 48 -3.67 3.97 -4.39
C ASN A 48 -5.03 3.28 -4.68
N SER A 49 -5.23 2.84 -5.92
CA SER A 49 -6.43 2.12 -6.35
C SER A 49 -6.31 0.60 -6.24
N GLY A 50 -5.19 0.07 -5.72
CA GLY A 50 -4.91 -1.37 -5.75
C GLY A 50 -4.80 -1.92 -7.17
N SER A 51 -4.31 -1.12 -8.12
CA SER A 51 -4.24 -1.44 -9.56
C SER A 51 -5.58 -1.65 -10.26
N LYS A 52 -6.71 -1.31 -9.64
CA LYS A 52 -8.06 -1.50 -10.22
C LYS A 52 -8.34 -0.58 -11.41
N ILE A 53 -7.63 0.52 -11.52
CA ILE A 53 -7.68 1.46 -12.65
C ILE A 53 -6.27 1.57 -13.24
N GLY A 54 -6.14 1.42 -14.53
CA GLY A 54 -4.89 1.63 -15.27
C GLY A 54 -4.70 3.10 -15.65
N ARG A 55 -3.47 3.50 -15.94
CA ARG A 55 -3.15 4.87 -16.34
C ARG A 55 -3.87 5.32 -17.62
N GLU A 56 -4.17 4.38 -18.53
CA GLU A 56 -4.78 4.64 -19.84
C GLU A 56 -6.21 4.08 -19.94
N SER A 57 -6.79 3.64 -18.79
CA SER A 57 -8.13 3.04 -18.77
C SER A 57 -9.22 4.06 -19.06
N ASN A 58 -10.20 3.63 -19.88
CA ASN A 58 -11.45 4.35 -20.12
C ASN A 58 -12.64 3.70 -19.40
N PHE A 59 -12.47 2.43 -19.02
CA PHE A 59 -13.50 1.69 -18.28
C PHE A 59 -12.85 0.74 -17.27
N ALA A 60 -13.47 0.66 -16.09
CA ALA A 60 -13.13 -0.32 -15.06
C ALA A 60 -14.41 -0.88 -14.43
N ALA A 61 -14.37 -2.14 -14.00
CA ALA A 61 -15.45 -2.78 -13.27
C ALA A 61 -14.87 -3.63 -12.13
N LEU A 62 -15.58 -3.70 -11.00
CA LEU A 62 -15.20 -4.46 -9.83
C LEU A 62 -16.39 -5.28 -9.34
N LEU A 63 -16.15 -6.53 -8.99
CA LEU A 63 -17.10 -7.42 -8.33
C LEU A 63 -16.51 -7.87 -7.00
N ASP A 64 -17.21 -7.58 -5.90
CA ASP A 64 -16.84 -8.02 -4.57
C ASP A 64 -17.88 -9.00 -4.01
N LEU A 65 -17.41 -10.09 -3.43
CA LEU A 65 -18.21 -11.09 -2.75
C LEU A 65 -17.52 -11.46 -1.45
N THR A 66 -18.20 -11.32 -0.33
CA THR A 66 -17.70 -11.74 0.99
C THR A 66 -18.76 -12.58 1.69
N ALA A 67 -18.32 -13.66 2.31
CA ALA A 67 -19.13 -14.48 3.20
C ALA A 67 -18.46 -14.53 4.57
N SER A 68 -19.23 -14.32 5.64
CA SER A 68 -18.70 -14.41 7.00
C SER A 68 -19.62 -15.24 7.90
N HIS A 69 -19.00 -15.95 8.84
CA HIS A 69 -19.64 -16.85 9.76
C HIS A 69 -19.10 -16.64 11.18
N SER A 70 -19.98 -16.25 12.09
CA SER A 70 -19.62 -16.14 13.51
C SER A 70 -19.50 -17.53 14.12
N LEU A 71 -18.29 -17.93 14.52
CA LEU A 71 -18.01 -19.19 15.18
C LEU A 71 -18.39 -19.12 16.66
N THR A 72 -18.10 -17.98 17.29
CA THR A 72 -18.49 -17.65 18.68
C THR A 72 -18.90 -16.16 18.72
N GLU A 73 -19.21 -15.65 19.91
CA GLU A 73 -19.48 -14.20 20.10
C GLU A 73 -18.26 -13.33 19.80
N THR A 74 -17.07 -13.88 19.88
CA THR A 74 -15.80 -13.15 19.74
C THR A 74 -14.93 -13.66 18.60
N SER A 75 -15.39 -14.61 17.78
CA SER A 75 -14.61 -15.16 16.67
C SER A 75 -15.44 -15.35 15.42
N GLU A 76 -14.84 -15.01 14.29
CA GLU A 76 -15.44 -15.03 12.95
C GLU A 76 -14.51 -15.72 11.96
N LEU A 77 -15.10 -16.46 11.03
CA LEU A 77 -14.46 -16.95 9.82
C LEU A 77 -15.04 -16.20 8.62
N SER A 78 -14.21 -15.61 7.80
CA SER A 78 -14.64 -14.92 6.58
C SER A 78 -13.86 -15.38 5.35
N ALA A 79 -14.51 -15.32 4.20
CA ALA A 79 -13.90 -15.59 2.90
C ALA A 79 -14.33 -14.48 1.93
N GLY A 80 -13.39 -13.97 1.15
CA GLY A 80 -13.66 -12.92 0.16
C GLY A 80 -13.08 -13.27 -1.20
N VAL A 81 -13.82 -12.86 -2.24
CA VAL A 81 -13.40 -12.89 -3.65
C VAL A 81 -13.72 -11.53 -4.24
N SER A 82 -12.70 -10.89 -4.80
CA SER A 82 -12.85 -9.63 -5.52
C SER A 82 -12.13 -9.73 -6.85
N LEU A 83 -12.85 -9.46 -7.95
CA LEU A 83 -12.38 -9.53 -9.31
C LEU A 83 -12.58 -8.19 -9.99
N PHE A 84 -11.61 -7.73 -10.75
CA PHE A 84 -11.76 -6.51 -11.53
C PHE A 84 -11.40 -6.67 -13.00
N TYR A 85 -12.01 -5.84 -13.80
CA TYR A 85 -11.69 -5.61 -15.22
C TYR A 85 -11.29 -4.15 -15.38
N ARG A 86 -10.30 -3.89 -16.21
CA ARG A 86 -9.90 -2.55 -16.67
C ARG A 86 -9.37 -2.67 -18.10
N ASP A 87 -9.75 -1.76 -18.95
CA ASP A 87 -9.30 -1.75 -20.36
C ASP A 87 -7.94 -1.05 -20.52
N ASN A 88 -7.39 -1.18 -21.72
CA ASN A 88 -6.15 -0.52 -22.18
C ASN A 88 -4.91 -0.85 -21.31
N VAL A 89 -4.85 -2.08 -20.81
CA VAL A 89 -3.70 -2.64 -20.08
C VAL A 89 -3.43 -4.07 -20.54
N PRO A 90 -2.20 -4.61 -20.42
CA PRO A 90 -1.90 -5.98 -20.85
C PRO A 90 -2.78 -7.05 -20.18
N ASP A 91 -3.02 -6.91 -18.88
CA ASP A 91 -3.81 -7.84 -18.06
C ASP A 91 -5.11 -7.18 -17.62
N GLU A 92 -6.12 -7.20 -18.51
CA GLU A 92 -7.39 -6.50 -18.32
C GLU A 92 -8.22 -7.08 -17.17
N PHE A 93 -8.24 -8.40 -17.02
CA PHE A 93 -9.05 -9.09 -16.00
C PHE A 93 -8.16 -9.75 -14.96
N GLN A 94 -8.29 -9.29 -13.71
CA GLN A 94 -7.44 -9.76 -12.62
C GLN A 94 -8.25 -9.99 -11.33
N ARG A 95 -7.63 -10.77 -10.44
CA ARG A 95 -8.04 -10.90 -9.04
C ARG A 95 -7.55 -9.68 -8.26
N ASN A 96 -8.43 -9.02 -7.55
CA ASN A 96 -8.08 -8.07 -6.50
C ASN A 96 -7.86 -8.82 -5.17
N GLU A 97 -8.93 -9.45 -4.63
CA GLU A 97 -8.85 -10.27 -3.43
C GLU A 97 -9.23 -11.72 -3.68
N LEU A 98 -8.61 -12.60 -2.93
CA LEU A 98 -9.03 -14.01 -2.74
C LEU A 98 -8.44 -14.47 -1.42
N TYR A 99 -9.25 -14.54 -0.38
CA TYR A 99 -8.75 -14.87 0.95
C TYR A 99 -9.72 -15.71 1.78
N LEU A 100 -9.14 -16.38 2.77
CA LEU A 100 -9.81 -16.92 3.94
C LEU A 100 -9.20 -16.28 5.19
N GLN A 101 -10.02 -15.78 6.10
CA GLN A 101 -9.58 -15.15 7.33
C GLN A 101 -10.31 -15.72 8.53
N PHE A 102 -9.55 -16.10 9.53
CA PHE A 102 -10.02 -16.31 10.90
C PHE A 102 -9.65 -15.09 11.72
N GLU A 103 -10.59 -14.59 12.50
CA GLU A 103 -10.37 -13.45 13.40
C GLU A 103 -11.05 -13.70 14.73
N ASN A 104 -10.37 -13.36 15.83
CA ASN A 104 -10.97 -13.28 17.15
C ASN A 104 -10.59 -11.95 17.83
N SER A 105 -10.88 -11.79 19.13
CA SER A 105 -10.67 -10.53 19.86
C SER A 105 -9.21 -10.01 19.88
N TRP A 106 -8.22 -10.82 19.56
CA TRP A 106 -6.81 -10.43 19.64
C TRP A 106 -5.95 -10.92 18.47
N LEU A 107 -6.39 -11.89 17.68
CA LEU A 107 -5.63 -12.54 16.61
C LEU A 107 -6.44 -12.59 15.33
N ALA A 108 -5.82 -12.20 14.22
CA ALA A 108 -6.29 -12.40 12.85
C ALA A 108 -5.28 -13.26 12.06
N ILE A 109 -5.77 -14.29 11.38
CA ILE A 109 -4.98 -15.14 10.47
C ILE A 109 -5.64 -15.07 9.11
N THR A 110 -4.92 -14.58 8.11
CA THR A 110 -5.39 -14.44 6.72
C THR A 110 -4.55 -15.33 5.82
N ALA A 111 -5.17 -16.16 5.02
CA ALA A 111 -4.55 -16.92 3.93
C ALA A 111 -5.10 -16.43 2.59
N GLY A 112 -4.23 -16.04 1.67
CA GLY A 112 -4.60 -15.46 0.38
C GLY A 112 -4.19 -14.01 0.23
N ALA A 113 -4.86 -13.29 -0.66
CA ALA A 113 -4.62 -11.88 -0.92
C ALA A 113 -5.80 -11.05 -0.41
N LYS A 114 -5.54 -10.09 0.46
CA LYS A 114 -6.51 -9.18 1.03
C LYS A 114 -5.98 -7.76 1.01
N GLU A 115 -6.81 -6.79 0.63
CA GLU A 115 -6.44 -5.38 0.65
C GLU A 115 -6.15 -4.88 2.07
N VAL A 116 -5.28 -3.89 2.14
CA VAL A 116 -5.04 -3.13 3.36
C VAL A 116 -6.13 -2.07 3.49
N SER A 117 -6.70 -1.93 4.67
CA SER A 117 -7.72 -0.92 4.92
C SER A 117 -7.18 0.50 4.75
N GLU A 118 -8.01 1.40 4.21
CA GLU A 118 -7.68 2.81 4.16
C GLU A 118 -7.62 3.42 5.56
N VAL A 119 -6.65 4.31 5.77
CA VAL A 119 -6.52 5.12 6.98
C VAL A 119 -6.71 6.60 6.67
N ALA A 120 -6.87 7.42 7.71
CA ALA A 120 -7.06 8.88 7.57
C ALA A 120 -8.16 9.24 6.54
N LEU A 121 -9.27 8.48 6.52
CA LEU A 121 -10.42 8.66 5.61
C LEU A 121 -10.02 8.57 4.12
N GLY A 122 -8.95 7.85 3.77
CA GLY A 122 -8.42 7.74 2.42
C GLY A 122 -7.77 9.03 1.89
N LEU A 123 -7.40 9.95 2.77
CA LEU A 123 -6.77 11.22 2.40
C LEU A 123 -5.26 11.11 2.25
N SER A 124 -4.59 10.17 2.96
CA SER A 124 -3.13 10.05 2.95
C SER A 124 -2.60 9.65 1.56
N ALA A 125 -1.50 10.26 1.17
CA ALA A 125 -0.80 9.97 -0.08
C ALA A 125 -0.12 8.58 -0.07
N THR A 126 0.18 8.06 1.11
CA THR A 126 0.85 6.77 1.33
C THR A 126 0.04 5.80 2.18
N ASN A 127 -1.21 6.12 2.49
CA ASN A 127 -2.02 5.37 3.46
C ASN A 127 -1.30 5.21 4.82
N LYS A 128 -0.54 6.24 5.24
CA LYS A 128 0.36 6.23 6.42
C LYS A 128 1.34 5.04 6.41
N ASN A 129 1.77 4.58 5.24
CA ASN A 129 2.76 3.52 5.10
C ASN A 129 3.62 3.77 3.85
N PHE A 130 4.82 4.28 4.06
CA PHE A 130 5.79 4.60 3.03
C PHE A 130 6.18 3.39 2.17
N LEU A 131 6.17 2.20 2.75
CA LEU A 131 6.62 0.96 2.11
C LEU A 131 5.49 0.13 1.48
N MET A 132 4.24 0.27 1.95
CA MET A 132 3.09 -0.49 1.44
C MET A 132 1.81 0.36 1.52
N SER A 133 1.60 1.20 0.53
CA SER A 133 0.52 2.20 0.54
C SER A 133 -0.85 1.69 0.07
N GLY A 134 -0.92 0.49 -0.54
CA GLY A 134 -2.11 0.02 -1.26
C GLY A 134 -2.17 0.51 -2.71
N ASN A 135 -1.07 1.06 -3.24
CA ASN A 135 -0.99 1.51 -4.62
C ASN A 135 -1.06 0.34 -5.63
N SER A 136 -0.36 -0.76 -5.34
CA SER A 136 -0.45 -2.01 -6.10
C SER A 136 -1.50 -2.97 -5.51
N ARG A 137 -1.98 -3.91 -6.32
CA ARG A 137 -2.91 -4.94 -5.83
C ARG A 137 -2.28 -5.81 -4.74
N PRO A 138 -3.10 -6.41 -3.85
CA PRO A 138 -2.59 -7.20 -2.73
C PRO A 138 -1.91 -8.49 -3.18
N LEU A 139 -0.77 -8.80 -2.56
CA LEU A 139 -0.01 -10.02 -2.79
C LEU A 139 -0.65 -11.21 -2.07
N PRO A 140 -0.66 -12.41 -2.70
CA PRO A 140 -1.11 -13.63 -2.05
C PRO A 140 -0.08 -14.11 -1.03
N GLY A 141 -0.57 -14.63 0.12
CA GLY A 141 0.31 -15.14 1.16
C GLY A 141 -0.43 -15.54 2.43
N ILE A 142 0.32 -15.62 3.52
CA ILE A 142 -0.20 -15.87 4.86
C ILE A 142 0.18 -14.68 5.75
N ARG A 143 -0.79 -14.14 6.47
CA ARG A 143 -0.60 -13.08 7.47
C ARG A 143 -1.16 -13.53 8.80
N ILE A 144 -0.37 -13.37 9.85
CA ILE A 144 -0.76 -13.57 11.25
C ILE A 144 -0.48 -12.24 11.97
N ALA A 145 -1.51 -11.62 12.54
CA ALA A 145 -1.37 -10.34 13.21
C ALA A 145 -2.37 -10.19 14.35
N SER A 146 -2.12 -9.25 15.25
CA SER A 146 -3.15 -8.81 16.18
C SER A 146 -4.35 -8.25 15.41
N SER A 147 -5.57 -8.61 15.80
CA SER A 147 -6.83 -8.02 15.30
C SER A 147 -7.12 -6.68 15.98
N SER A 148 -6.67 -6.57 17.22
CA SER A 148 -6.66 -5.35 18.03
C SER A 148 -5.43 -5.38 18.93
N PRO A 149 -4.93 -4.22 19.39
CA PRO A 149 -3.79 -4.17 20.30
C PRO A 149 -4.02 -5.01 21.57
N LEU A 150 -3.04 -5.86 21.89
CA LEU A 150 -3.05 -6.60 23.14
C LEU A 150 -2.81 -5.64 24.31
N LYS A 151 -3.76 -5.53 25.21
CA LYS A 151 -3.60 -4.74 26.43
C LYS A 151 -2.62 -5.44 27.38
N LEU A 152 -1.41 -4.89 27.52
CA LEU A 152 -0.40 -5.40 28.45
C LEU A 152 -0.59 -4.81 29.85
N THR A 153 -0.93 -3.53 29.94
CA THR A 153 -1.27 -2.80 31.15
C THR A 153 -2.35 -1.75 30.82
N ASP A 154 -2.76 -0.95 31.81
CA ASP A 154 -3.69 0.18 31.51
C ASP A 154 -3.04 1.28 30.66
N VAL A 155 -1.71 1.33 30.62
CA VAL A 155 -0.92 2.31 29.88
C VAL A 155 -0.40 1.75 28.56
N PHE A 156 -0.02 0.47 28.51
CA PHE A 156 0.68 -0.12 27.37
C PHE A 156 -0.15 -1.16 26.65
N GLY A 157 -0.24 -1.00 25.32
CA GLY A 157 -0.74 -1.99 24.38
C GLY A 157 0.36 -2.43 23.41
N LEU A 158 0.20 -3.63 22.85
CA LEU A 158 1.11 -4.21 21.86
C LEU A 158 0.32 -4.58 20.60
N ASP A 159 0.77 -4.09 19.44
CA ASP A 159 0.32 -4.54 18.11
C ASP A 159 1.47 -5.24 17.40
N PHE A 160 1.19 -6.34 16.71
CA PHE A 160 2.21 -7.11 16.01
C PHE A 160 1.64 -7.80 14.76
N GLY A 161 2.53 -8.15 13.85
CA GLY A 161 2.18 -8.97 12.71
C GLY A 161 3.40 -9.56 12.03
N ILE A 162 3.17 -10.72 11.40
CA ILE A 162 4.10 -11.40 10.52
C ILE A 162 3.35 -11.85 9.28
N SER A 163 3.96 -11.67 8.12
CA SER A 163 3.38 -12.07 6.84
C SER A 163 4.43 -12.66 5.93
N HIS A 164 4.00 -13.55 5.07
CA HIS A 164 4.83 -14.15 4.06
C HIS A 164 4.03 -14.23 2.77
N TYR A 165 4.45 -13.48 1.76
CA TYR A 165 3.78 -13.35 0.48
C TYR A 165 4.65 -13.92 -0.65
N GLU A 166 4.02 -14.21 -1.78
CA GLU A 166 4.67 -14.59 -3.02
C GLU A 166 4.33 -13.55 -4.10
N PHE A 167 5.34 -13.10 -4.84
CA PHE A 167 5.12 -12.33 -6.04
C PHE A 167 4.67 -13.27 -7.15
N ASN A 168 3.63 -12.87 -7.87
CA ASN A 168 3.05 -13.64 -8.96
C ASN A 168 3.00 -12.83 -10.27
N ASP A 169 3.88 -11.85 -10.39
CA ASP A 169 4.10 -11.03 -11.58
C ASP A 169 5.35 -11.49 -12.37
N ASP A 170 5.43 -11.06 -13.62
CA ASP A 170 6.63 -11.19 -14.44
C ASP A 170 7.69 -10.20 -13.94
N ARG A 171 8.76 -10.74 -13.36
CA ARG A 171 9.80 -9.93 -12.74
C ARG A 171 11.19 -10.46 -13.04
N PHE A 172 12.22 -9.64 -12.83
CA PHE A 172 13.61 -9.98 -13.15
C PHE A 172 14.13 -11.24 -12.43
N VAL A 173 13.69 -11.45 -11.20
CA VAL A 173 13.99 -12.67 -10.43
C VAL A 173 12.68 -13.45 -10.29
N ASP A 174 12.66 -14.69 -10.79
CA ASP A 174 11.47 -15.54 -10.71
C ASP A 174 11.25 -16.09 -9.29
N ASN A 175 9.98 -16.30 -8.91
CA ASN A 175 9.57 -16.91 -7.63
C ASN A 175 10.11 -16.18 -6.38
N VAL A 176 10.15 -14.85 -6.43
CA VAL A 176 10.51 -14.02 -5.29
C VAL A 176 9.43 -14.09 -4.22
N ARG A 177 9.87 -14.13 -2.97
CA ARG A 177 9.01 -14.06 -1.79
C ARG A 177 9.20 -12.73 -1.08
N LEU A 178 8.15 -12.28 -0.39
CA LEU A 178 8.18 -11.10 0.44
C LEU A 178 7.89 -11.50 1.89
N HIS A 179 8.86 -11.35 2.76
CA HIS A 179 8.65 -11.42 4.20
C HIS A 179 8.33 -10.03 4.75
N GLN A 180 7.34 -9.94 5.64
CA GLN A 180 6.98 -8.71 6.33
C GLN A 180 6.71 -9.00 7.80
N LYS A 181 7.18 -8.14 8.68
CA LYS A 181 6.87 -8.16 10.10
C LYS A 181 6.77 -6.75 10.66
N HIS A 182 5.99 -6.60 11.72
CA HIS A 182 5.93 -5.36 12.48
C HIS A 182 5.67 -5.61 13.96
N ILE A 183 6.07 -4.64 14.75
CA ILE A 183 5.72 -4.52 16.16
C ILE A 183 5.43 -3.06 16.47
N ALA A 184 4.39 -2.79 17.25
CA ALA A 184 4.11 -1.44 17.72
C ALA A 184 3.77 -1.46 19.22
N VAL A 185 4.29 -0.49 19.93
CA VAL A 185 3.92 -0.20 21.31
C VAL A 185 2.99 1.00 21.30
N ILE A 186 1.83 0.83 21.89
CA ILE A 186 0.82 1.87 22.03
C ILE A 186 0.82 2.30 23.48
N THR A 187 1.13 3.58 23.73
CA THR A 187 1.17 4.17 25.06
C THR A 187 -0.01 5.10 25.22
N THR A 188 -0.95 4.76 26.09
CA THR A 188 -2.11 5.57 26.44
C THR A 188 -1.80 6.34 27.71
N PHE A 189 -1.50 7.64 27.60
CA PHE A 189 -1.18 8.48 28.75
C PHE A 189 -2.43 8.84 29.56
N ASN A 190 -3.54 9.04 28.85
CA ASN A 190 -4.88 9.27 29.39
C ASN A 190 -5.93 9.13 28.28
N GLU A 191 -7.20 9.42 28.54
CA GLU A 191 -8.30 9.31 27.58
C GLU A 191 -8.16 10.19 26.33
N SER A 192 -7.30 11.20 26.40
CA SER A 192 -7.11 12.19 25.34
C SER A 192 -5.75 12.12 24.64
N HIS A 193 -4.80 11.34 25.14
CA HIS A 193 -3.43 11.34 24.63
C HIS A 193 -2.89 9.93 24.48
N GLN A 194 -2.49 9.56 23.24
CA GLN A 194 -1.92 8.28 22.90
C GLN A 194 -0.70 8.47 21.99
N LEU A 195 0.32 7.65 22.18
CA LEU A 195 1.49 7.56 21.31
C LEU A 195 1.63 6.12 20.80
N THR A 196 1.72 5.96 19.50
CA THR A 196 2.08 4.71 18.84
C THR A 196 3.50 4.81 18.32
N ALA A 197 4.35 3.88 18.73
CA ALA A 197 5.70 3.69 18.17
C ALA A 197 5.75 2.34 17.48
N LYS A 198 5.92 2.33 16.14
CA LYS A 198 5.91 1.12 15.31
C LYS A 198 7.23 0.96 14.58
N LEU A 199 7.74 -0.26 14.58
CA LEU A 199 8.79 -0.73 13.69
C LEU A 199 8.18 -1.71 12.71
N GLN A 200 8.40 -1.51 11.42
CA GLN A 200 8.09 -2.49 10.38
C GLN A 200 9.31 -2.81 9.54
N HIS A 201 9.36 -4.04 9.05
CA HIS A 201 10.45 -4.57 8.25
C HIS A 201 9.93 -5.47 7.16
N PHE A 202 10.45 -5.29 5.97
CA PHE A 202 10.15 -6.08 4.77
C PHE A 202 11.46 -6.62 4.20
N ALA A 203 11.38 -7.79 3.56
CA ALA A 203 12.49 -8.35 2.80
C ALA A 203 12.00 -9.12 1.58
N GLN A 204 12.44 -8.71 0.38
CA GLN A 204 12.36 -9.55 -0.82
C GLN A 204 13.46 -10.57 -0.75
N TRP A 205 13.16 -11.84 -0.97
CA TRP A 205 14.13 -12.92 -0.84
C TRP A 205 13.77 -14.13 -1.69
N ALA A 206 14.67 -15.11 -1.76
CA ALA A 206 14.53 -16.32 -2.57
C ALA A 206 14.43 -16.01 -4.08
N GLY A 207 14.07 -17.02 -4.84
CA GLY A 207 13.86 -16.92 -6.28
C GLY A 207 15.04 -17.40 -7.11
N THR A 208 14.93 -17.20 -8.43
CA THR A 208 15.95 -17.54 -9.41
C THR A 208 16.25 -16.32 -10.28
N SER A 209 17.47 -15.80 -10.14
CA SER A 209 17.94 -14.66 -10.92
C SER A 209 18.53 -15.14 -12.25
N PRO A 210 18.27 -14.47 -13.38
CA PRO A 210 18.92 -14.77 -14.65
C PRO A 210 20.45 -14.50 -14.62
N VAL A 211 20.92 -13.67 -13.69
CA VAL A 211 22.33 -13.31 -13.52
C VAL A 211 23.01 -14.12 -12.43
N PHE A 212 22.36 -14.28 -11.27
CA PHE A 212 22.96 -14.87 -10.06
C PHE A 212 22.53 -16.32 -9.83
N GLY A 213 21.65 -16.89 -10.70
CA GLY A 213 21.13 -18.23 -10.51
C GLY A 213 20.16 -18.36 -9.34
N LYS A 214 20.09 -19.55 -8.74
CA LYS A 214 19.18 -19.82 -7.62
C LYS A 214 19.68 -19.13 -6.35
N LEU A 215 18.86 -18.24 -5.82
CA LEU A 215 19.10 -17.54 -4.56
C LEU A 215 18.70 -18.41 -3.36
N LYS A 216 19.25 -18.09 -2.18
CA LYS A 216 18.99 -18.83 -0.94
C LYS A 216 17.51 -18.81 -0.61
N SER A 217 16.89 -19.99 -0.53
CA SER A 217 15.43 -20.14 -0.41
C SER A 217 14.99 -21.22 0.60
N ASP A 218 15.95 -21.77 1.37
CA ASP A 218 15.74 -22.78 2.39
C ASP A 218 15.37 -22.17 3.76
N VAL A 219 15.16 -23.02 4.77
CA VAL A 219 14.84 -22.58 6.14
C VAL A 219 15.94 -21.71 6.74
N SER A 220 17.22 -22.03 6.45
CA SER A 220 18.35 -21.20 6.89
C SER A 220 18.28 -19.80 6.28
N GLY A 221 18.00 -19.71 4.96
CA GLY A 221 17.77 -18.43 4.28
C GLY A 221 16.60 -17.63 4.88
N PHE A 222 15.51 -18.30 5.25
CA PHE A 222 14.40 -17.64 5.94
C PHE A 222 14.82 -17.06 7.30
N VAL A 223 15.61 -17.80 8.10
CA VAL A 223 16.11 -17.31 9.39
C VAL A 223 17.03 -16.10 9.21
N ASP A 224 17.92 -16.13 8.20
CA ASP A 224 18.81 -15.00 7.90
C ASP A 224 18.01 -13.75 7.49
N VAL A 225 17.02 -13.92 6.63
CA VAL A 225 16.09 -12.84 6.21
C VAL A 225 15.26 -12.32 7.39
N PHE A 226 14.74 -13.23 8.23
CA PHE A 226 13.97 -12.84 9.41
C PHE A 226 14.77 -12.00 10.39
N THR A 227 16.05 -12.34 10.58
CA THR A 227 16.95 -11.65 11.52
C THR A 227 17.74 -10.51 10.87
N ALA A 228 17.56 -10.26 9.56
CA ALA A 228 18.36 -9.32 8.77
C ALA A 228 19.87 -9.56 8.94
N ARG A 229 20.27 -10.84 8.97
CA ARG A 229 21.67 -11.23 9.20
C ARG A 229 22.51 -10.91 7.96
N GLU A 230 23.72 -10.41 8.19
CA GLU A 230 24.72 -10.23 7.15
C GLU A 230 24.97 -11.54 6.40
N SER A 231 25.09 -11.45 5.09
CA SER A 231 25.45 -12.60 4.25
C SER A 231 26.95 -12.83 4.33
N PRO A 232 27.41 -14.06 4.65
CA PRO A 232 28.82 -14.40 4.55
C PRO A 232 29.26 -14.63 3.10
N GLU A 233 28.32 -14.65 2.15
CA GLU A 233 28.57 -14.92 0.74
C GLU A 233 28.86 -13.61 0.00
N LEU A 234 29.94 -13.60 -0.77
CA LEU A 234 30.20 -12.53 -1.72
C LEU A 234 29.21 -12.65 -2.88
N GLY A 235 28.68 -11.52 -3.32
CA GLY A 235 27.92 -11.43 -4.55
C GLY A 235 28.74 -11.74 -5.78
N VAL A 236 28.07 -11.72 -6.94
CA VAL A 236 28.77 -11.75 -8.23
C VAL A 236 29.60 -10.48 -8.35
N ASP A 237 30.80 -10.60 -8.91
CA ASP A 237 31.81 -9.55 -9.03
C ASP A 237 32.42 -9.06 -7.70
N GLY A 238 32.24 -9.83 -6.61
CA GLY A 238 32.87 -9.54 -5.32
C GLY A 238 32.14 -8.50 -4.48
N GLU A 239 30.89 -8.16 -4.83
CA GLU A 239 30.04 -7.32 -4.00
C GLU A 239 29.74 -8.02 -2.66
N ILE A 240 29.88 -7.29 -1.57
CA ILE A 240 29.48 -7.76 -0.24
C ILE A 240 27.99 -7.45 -0.09
N PHE A 241 27.15 -8.48 0.05
CA PHE A 241 25.76 -8.29 0.40
C PHE A 241 25.67 -7.94 1.88
N ASN A 242 25.04 -6.79 2.20
CA ASN A 242 24.83 -6.38 3.59
C ASN A 242 23.97 -7.40 4.34
N ALA A 243 22.94 -7.96 3.67
CA ALA A 243 22.09 -9.01 4.21
C ALA A 243 21.56 -9.93 3.10
N VAL A 244 21.06 -11.12 3.49
CA VAL A 244 20.40 -12.04 2.55
C VAL A 244 19.05 -11.47 2.12
N GLY A 245 18.91 -11.04 0.87
CA GLY A 245 17.70 -10.43 0.32
C GLY A 245 17.80 -8.91 0.18
N ASN A 246 16.69 -8.29 -0.20
CA ASN A 246 16.52 -6.84 -0.28
C ASN A 246 15.66 -6.37 0.89
N HIS A 247 16.24 -5.67 1.83
CA HIS A 247 15.60 -5.24 3.07
C HIS A 247 15.14 -3.80 3.00
N LEU A 248 13.91 -3.55 3.46
CA LEU A 248 13.34 -2.22 3.68
C LEU A 248 12.63 -2.21 5.02
N GLY A 249 12.65 -1.09 5.71
CA GLY A 249 11.91 -0.94 6.95
C GLY A 249 11.56 0.51 7.21
N SER A 250 10.76 0.73 8.25
CA SER A 250 10.48 2.08 8.73
C SER A 250 10.17 2.10 10.22
N TYR A 251 10.46 3.26 10.83
CA TYR A 251 10.01 3.65 12.16
C TYR A 251 8.84 4.61 11.99
N LEU A 252 7.69 4.33 12.58
CA LEU A 252 6.55 5.24 12.64
C LEU A 252 6.32 5.68 14.08
N LEU A 253 6.27 7.01 14.29
CA LEU A 253 5.74 7.61 15.50
C LEU A 253 4.43 8.31 15.14
N ASP A 254 3.35 8.02 15.85
CA ASP A 254 2.04 8.63 15.67
C ASP A 254 1.51 9.05 17.03
N TYR A 255 1.42 10.37 17.24
CA TYR A 255 0.88 10.96 18.46
C TYR A 255 -0.52 11.49 18.22
N GLU A 256 -1.50 10.84 18.83
CA GLU A 256 -2.89 11.23 18.77
C GLU A 256 -3.30 11.97 20.05
N PHE A 257 -4.01 13.09 19.87
CA PHE A 257 -4.60 13.81 20.98
C PHE A 257 -5.98 14.37 20.64
N LYS A 258 -6.85 14.38 21.66
CA LYS A 258 -8.24 14.85 21.57
C LYS A 258 -8.38 16.23 22.21
N THR A 259 -9.10 17.10 21.52
CA THR A 259 -9.46 18.45 21.98
C THR A 259 -10.94 18.70 21.76
N SER A 260 -11.43 19.85 22.21
CA SER A 260 -12.81 20.28 21.90
C SER A 260 -13.04 20.50 20.39
N PHE A 261 -12.01 20.66 19.59
CA PHE A 261 -12.10 20.84 18.13
C PHE A 261 -12.11 19.53 17.38
N GLY A 262 -11.73 18.42 18.01
CA GLY A 262 -11.64 17.10 17.38
C GLY A 262 -10.40 16.32 17.80
N THR A 263 -10.14 15.24 17.09
CA THR A 263 -8.97 14.35 17.28
C THR A 263 -7.89 14.70 16.25
N THR A 264 -6.67 14.92 16.73
CA THR A 264 -5.50 15.24 15.89
C THR A 264 -4.45 14.17 16.04
N SER A 265 -3.92 13.67 14.90
CA SER A 265 -2.75 12.79 14.82
C SER A 265 -1.59 13.56 14.19
N LEU A 266 -0.44 13.57 14.86
CA LEU A 266 0.84 14.05 14.35
C LEU A 266 1.74 12.84 14.16
N TYR A 267 2.23 12.62 12.94
CA TYR A 267 3.03 11.43 12.68
C TYR A 267 4.26 11.70 11.82
N HIS A 268 5.26 10.85 12.04
CA HIS A 268 6.45 10.76 11.20
C HIS A 268 6.77 9.29 10.94
N GLU A 269 6.90 8.93 9.67
CA GLU A 269 7.41 7.64 9.23
C GLU A 269 8.78 7.83 8.59
N HIS A 270 9.80 7.24 9.19
CA HIS A 270 11.20 7.29 8.74
C HIS A 270 11.58 5.96 8.07
N PRO A 271 11.87 5.93 6.76
CA PRO A 271 12.28 4.71 6.06
C PRO A 271 13.77 4.40 6.29
N PHE A 272 14.13 3.12 6.14
CA PHE A 272 15.52 2.65 6.09
C PHE A 272 15.64 1.43 5.18
N GLU A 273 16.81 1.25 4.56
CA GLU A 273 17.15 0.08 3.74
C GLU A 273 18.35 -0.69 4.30
N ASP A 274 19.23 -0.02 5.03
CA ASP A 274 20.44 -0.60 5.61
C ASP A 274 20.75 -0.06 7.02
N GLY A 275 21.96 -0.36 7.53
CA GLY A 275 22.42 0.06 8.84
C GLY A 275 22.55 1.57 8.99
N SER A 276 22.85 2.31 7.92
CA SER A 276 22.94 3.78 7.96
C SER A 276 21.55 4.41 8.13
N GLY A 277 20.56 3.91 7.42
CA GLY A 277 19.16 4.32 7.56
C GLY A 277 18.59 3.96 8.94
N THR A 278 18.90 2.78 9.49
CA THR A 278 18.49 2.41 10.86
C THR A 278 19.11 3.34 11.91
N ALA A 279 20.27 3.91 11.65
CA ALA A 279 20.93 4.93 12.48
C ALA A 279 20.44 6.37 12.20
N LEU A 280 19.37 6.53 11.40
CA LEU A 280 18.77 7.82 11.03
C LEU A 280 19.68 8.74 10.21
N ALA A 281 20.70 8.19 9.49
CA ALA A 281 21.63 9.01 8.69
C ALA A 281 20.91 9.68 7.48
N ASN A 282 19.79 9.12 7.05
CA ASN A 282 18.93 9.66 6.01
C ASN A 282 17.85 10.65 6.53
N PHE A 283 17.87 11.03 7.82
CA PHE A 283 16.97 12.05 8.33
C PHE A 283 17.15 13.38 7.55
N PRO A 284 16.07 14.10 7.13
CA PRO A 284 14.67 13.97 7.57
C PRO A 284 13.78 13.18 6.57
N ASP A 285 14.32 12.25 5.79
CA ASP A 285 13.54 11.49 4.81
C ASP A 285 12.37 10.75 5.46
N GLY A 286 11.29 10.59 4.67
CA GLY A 286 10.06 9.92 5.05
C GLY A 286 8.83 10.80 4.93
N VAL A 287 7.80 10.45 5.69
CA VAL A 287 6.50 11.12 5.72
C VAL A 287 6.34 11.89 7.03
N TRP A 288 6.02 13.15 6.95
CA TRP A 288 5.64 14.03 8.06
C TRP A 288 4.19 14.42 7.88
N GLY A 289 3.31 14.04 8.79
CA GLY A 289 1.89 14.21 8.60
C GLY A 289 1.17 14.81 9.80
N VAL A 290 0.09 15.52 9.48
CA VAL A 290 -0.91 16.01 10.42
C VAL A 290 -2.27 15.60 9.89
N PHE A 291 -3.04 14.87 10.68
CA PHE A 291 -4.42 14.53 10.36
C PHE A 291 -5.34 15.03 11.48
N LEU A 292 -6.30 15.86 11.12
CA LEU A 292 -7.34 16.35 12.02
C LEU A 292 -8.69 15.77 11.60
N GLN A 293 -9.35 15.13 12.53
CA GLN A 293 -10.77 14.73 12.44
C GLN A 293 -11.55 15.67 13.35
N PRO A 294 -12.27 16.66 12.77
CA PRO A 294 -13.04 17.62 13.56
C PRO A 294 -14.10 16.94 14.42
N ALA A 295 -14.53 17.63 15.48
CA ALA A 295 -15.66 17.19 16.30
C ALA A 295 -16.96 17.12 15.47
N GLU A 296 -17.92 16.33 15.93
CA GLU A 296 -19.21 16.13 15.27
C GLU A 296 -19.92 17.44 14.89
N ASN A 297 -20.74 17.37 13.83
CA ASN A 297 -21.49 18.49 13.24
C ASN A 297 -20.65 19.48 12.38
N SER A 298 -19.46 19.11 11.95
CA SER A 298 -18.70 19.85 10.96
C SER A 298 -19.14 19.47 9.53
N ILE A 299 -19.01 20.42 8.57
CA ILE A 299 -19.12 20.13 7.14
C ILE A 299 -17.85 19.36 6.67
N VAL A 300 -16.77 19.46 7.43
CA VAL A 300 -15.48 18.83 7.20
C VAL A 300 -15.35 17.66 8.18
N ASP A 301 -15.13 16.45 7.65
CA ASP A 301 -14.93 15.24 8.43
C ASP A 301 -13.43 14.91 8.63
N GLY A 302 -12.58 15.43 7.75
CA GLY A 302 -11.13 15.22 7.85
C GLY A 302 -10.32 16.27 7.10
N VAL A 303 -9.19 16.63 7.69
CA VAL A 303 -8.16 17.50 7.11
C VAL A 303 -6.82 16.82 7.28
N LEU A 304 -6.07 16.68 6.19
CA LEU A 304 -4.76 16.07 6.20
C LEU A 304 -3.75 16.99 5.50
N TYR A 305 -2.55 17.06 6.07
CA TYR A 305 -1.37 17.58 5.41
C TYR A 305 -0.22 16.60 5.58
N GLU A 306 0.47 16.30 4.48
CA GLU A 306 1.71 15.51 4.49
C GLU A 306 2.81 16.26 3.76
N PHE A 307 4.01 16.25 4.35
CA PHE A 307 5.26 16.56 3.69
C PHE A 307 6.06 15.27 3.56
N ILE A 308 6.47 14.92 2.33
CA ILE A 308 7.24 13.72 2.04
C ILE A 308 8.55 14.13 1.37
N THR A 309 9.65 13.57 1.83
CA THR A 309 10.97 13.77 1.21
C THR A 309 11.78 12.48 1.20
N THR A 310 12.55 12.29 0.14
CA THR A 310 13.49 11.19 -0.05
C THR A 310 14.83 11.72 -0.57
N LYS A 311 15.21 12.93 -0.15
CA LYS A 311 16.37 13.65 -0.70
C LYS A 311 17.68 13.31 -0.02
N SER A 312 17.63 12.84 1.23
CA SER A 312 18.83 12.56 2.01
C SER A 312 19.47 11.22 1.62
N GLN A 313 18.69 10.14 1.61
CA GLN A 313 19.14 8.77 1.24
C GLN A 313 20.51 8.43 1.86
N SER A 314 20.72 8.73 3.15
CA SER A 314 21.99 8.59 3.89
C SER A 314 23.16 9.42 3.33
N GLY A 315 23.01 10.07 2.21
CA GLY A 315 23.89 11.09 1.65
C GLY A 315 25.35 10.69 1.53
N THR A 316 26.25 11.68 1.78
CA THR A 316 27.70 11.53 1.74
C THR A 316 28.31 11.15 3.11
N SER A 317 27.50 10.98 4.14
CA SER A 317 27.96 10.82 5.53
C SER A 317 28.08 9.36 6.00
N GLY A 318 27.65 8.38 5.21
CA GLY A 318 27.77 6.96 5.53
C GLY A 318 29.04 6.33 4.97
N GLY A 319 29.66 5.39 5.69
CA GLY A 319 30.81 4.59 5.22
C GLY A 319 30.45 3.57 4.12
N SER A 320 29.17 3.34 3.87
CA SER A 320 28.57 2.66 2.71
C SER A 320 27.91 3.71 1.83
N ALA A 321 27.87 3.51 0.52
CA ALA A 321 27.23 4.40 -0.45
C ALA A 321 25.81 4.81 0.01
N PHE A 322 25.25 5.87 -0.59
CA PHE A 322 23.88 6.32 -0.32
C PHE A 322 22.86 5.21 -0.59
N ASP A 323 21.74 5.21 0.15
CA ASP A 323 20.56 4.39 -0.13
C ASP A 323 20.02 4.72 -1.53
N ASN A 324 19.56 3.72 -2.27
CA ASN A 324 18.89 3.92 -3.56
C ASN A 324 17.47 3.41 -3.45
N TYR A 325 16.64 4.14 -2.69
CA TYR A 325 15.32 3.70 -2.26
C TYR A 325 14.55 2.96 -3.35
N PHE A 326 14.06 1.77 -2.99
CA PHE A 326 13.24 0.88 -3.82
C PHE A 326 13.95 0.18 -4.97
N ASN A 327 15.22 0.51 -5.27
CA ASN A 327 16.06 -0.22 -6.22
C ASN A 327 16.94 -1.23 -5.50
N ASN A 328 17.28 -2.33 -6.19
CA ASN A 328 18.21 -3.33 -5.68
C ASN A 328 18.97 -3.98 -6.85
N SER A 329 20.26 -4.26 -6.68
CA SER A 329 21.12 -4.81 -7.73
C SER A 329 20.77 -6.26 -8.10
N VAL A 330 20.23 -7.03 -7.16
CA VAL A 330 19.79 -8.42 -7.37
C VAL A 330 18.33 -8.46 -7.81
N TYR A 331 17.43 -7.85 -7.03
CA TYR A 331 15.98 -7.80 -7.29
C TYR A 331 15.62 -6.58 -8.15
N ARG A 332 16.13 -6.58 -9.41
CA ARG A 332 16.09 -5.40 -10.30
C ARG A 332 14.70 -4.89 -10.67
N SER A 333 13.65 -5.71 -10.53
CA SER A 333 12.27 -5.19 -10.63
C SER A 333 11.92 -4.20 -9.51
N GLY A 334 12.81 -4.03 -8.53
CA GLY A 334 12.67 -3.08 -7.44
C GLY A 334 11.47 -3.36 -6.55
N TRP A 335 11.04 -2.35 -5.82
CA TRP A 335 9.89 -2.40 -4.90
C TRP A 335 8.56 -2.20 -5.64
N THR A 336 8.31 -3.06 -6.64
CA THR A 336 7.10 -3.03 -7.46
C THR A 336 6.36 -4.36 -7.44
N ASN A 337 5.07 -4.33 -7.77
CA ASN A 337 4.25 -5.47 -8.13
C ASN A 337 3.58 -5.14 -9.47
N GLU A 338 3.77 -5.98 -10.50
CA GLU A 338 3.34 -5.71 -11.88
C GLU A 338 3.87 -4.37 -12.44
N GLY A 339 5.06 -3.98 -12.03
CA GLY A 339 5.67 -2.71 -12.42
C GLY A 339 5.09 -1.47 -11.72
N ILE A 340 4.13 -1.64 -10.81
CA ILE A 340 3.52 -0.57 -10.02
C ILE A 340 4.22 -0.47 -8.66
N PRO A 341 4.66 0.71 -8.19
CA PRO A 341 5.25 0.86 -6.87
C PRO A 341 4.34 0.33 -5.75
N ILE A 342 4.88 -0.49 -4.85
CA ILE A 342 4.15 -1.03 -3.69
C ILE A 342 3.99 0.04 -2.61
N GLY A 343 5.02 0.86 -2.44
CA GLY A 343 5.10 1.94 -1.47
C GLY A 343 4.74 3.30 -2.05
N LEU A 344 5.66 4.25 -1.94
CA LEU A 344 5.47 5.65 -2.33
C LEU A 344 5.10 5.82 -3.83
N PRO A 345 3.88 6.24 -4.18
CA PRO A 345 3.38 6.21 -5.55
C PRO A 345 3.88 7.37 -6.44
N PHE A 346 4.56 8.37 -5.86
CA PHE A 346 5.07 9.57 -6.58
C PHE A 346 6.49 9.39 -7.14
N THR A 347 7.04 8.21 -6.99
CA THR A 347 8.28 7.79 -7.64
C THR A 347 8.02 7.52 -9.13
N ILE A 348 9.06 7.64 -9.96
CA ILE A 348 8.94 7.36 -11.39
C ILE A 348 9.66 6.05 -11.70
N VAL A 349 8.95 5.14 -12.34
CA VAL A 349 9.45 3.82 -12.72
C VAL A 349 9.61 3.70 -14.24
N ALA A 350 10.56 2.87 -14.67
CA ALA A 350 10.67 2.46 -16.06
C ALA A 350 9.39 1.71 -16.50
N PRO A 351 9.01 1.74 -17.78
CA PRO A 351 7.83 1.04 -18.27
C PRO A 351 7.76 -0.42 -17.82
N VAL A 352 6.54 -0.98 -17.79
CA VAL A 352 6.32 -2.39 -17.41
C VAL A 352 7.17 -3.31 -18.29
N GLY A 353 7.79 -4.32 -17.70
CA GLY A 353 8.66 -5.27 -18.40
C GLY A 353 10.04 -4.73 -18.82
N THR A 354 10.36 -3.47 -18.47
CA THR A 354 11.66 -2.86 -18.80
C THR A 354 12.42 -2.38 -17.55
N LEU A 355 13.73 -2.21 -17.72
CA LEU A 355 14.63 -1.52 -16.81
C LEU A 355 15.26 -0.34 -17.56
N ASP A 356 15.80 0.64 -16.85
CA ASP A 356 16.55 1.70 -17.50
C ASP A 356 17.95 1.24 -17.98
N GLU A 357 18.72 2.15 -18.56
CA GLU A 357 20.08 1.84 -19.02
C GLU A 357 21.03 1.39 -17.91
N ASP A 358 20.79 1.79 -16.66
CA ASP A 358 21.56 1.39 -15.48
C ASP A 358 21.00 0.11 -14.83
N GLN A 359 20.08 -0.59 -15.51
CA GLN A 359 19.43 -1.82 -15.04
C GLN A 359 18.66 -1.67 -13.72
N VAL A 360 18.05 -0.50 -13.49
CA VAL A 360 17.20 -0.23 -12.32
C VAL A 360 15.75 0.05 -12.74
N LYS A 361 14.82 -0.21 -11.84
CA LYS A 361 13.39 0.00 -12.06
C LYS A 361 12.94 1.42 -11.75
N PHE A 362 13.39 1.99 -10.64
CA PHE A 362 13.03 3.35 -10.24
C PHE A 362 14.01 4.34 -10.86
N ILE A 363 13.54 5.09 -11.86
CA ILE A 363 14.34 6.13 -12.55
C ILE A 363 14.30 7.47 -11.82
N SER A 364 13.31 7.67 -10.92
CA SER A 364 13.30 8.75 -9.95
C SER A 364 12.73 8.27 -8.62
N ASN A 365 13.56 8.27 -7.60
CA ASN A 365 13.24 7.95 -6.21
C ASN A 365 13.68 9.08 -5.25
N THR A 366 14.25 10.16 -5.77
CA THR A 366 14.62 11.35 -5.03
C THR A 366 13.57 12.42 -5.29
N LEU A 367 12.76 12.73 -4.27
CA LEU A 367 11.67 13.69 -4.41
C LEU A 367 11.43 14.50 -3.12
N SER A 368 10.69 15.58 -3.26
CA SER A 368 10.03 16.26 -2.15
C SER A 368 8.62 16.66 -2.58
N MET A 369 7.64 16.51 -1.70
CA MET A 369 6.27 16.86 -2.00
C MET A 369 5.51 17.39 -0.79
N HIS A 370 4.49 18.19 -1.10
CA HIS A 370 3.45 18.60 -0.18
C HIS A 370 2.13 18.01 -0.66
N HIS A 371 1.38 17.42 0.26
CA HIS A 371 0.08 16.85 -0.03
C HIS A 371 -0.95 17.39 0.96
N ILE A 372 -2.13 17.75 0.44
CA ILE A 372 -3.26 18.24 1.21
C ILE A 372 -4.46 17.36 0.86
N GLY A 373 -5.13 16.83 1.86
CA GLY A 373 -6.36 16.08 1.74
C GLY A 373 -7.48 16.71 2.58
N LEU A 374 -8.67 16.81 2.02
CA LEU A 374 -9.87 17.29 2.69
C LEU A 374 -11.03 16.37 2.33
N THR A 375 -11.88 16.05 3.31
CA THR A 375 -13.13 15.33 3.07
C THR A 375 -14.21 15.81 4.02
N GLY A 376 -15.45 15.61 3.61
CA GLY A 376 -16.56 16.00 4.43
C GLY A 376 -17.90 15.69 3.76
N LYS A 377 -18.96 16.22 4.36
CA LYS A 377 -20.31 16.03 3.91
C LYS A 377 -21.07 17.34 3.87
N TYR A 378 -21.74 17.60 2.76
CA TYR A 378 -22.68 18.70 2.65
C TYR A 378 -24.05 18.18 2.23
N LYS A 379 -25.02 18.20 3.13
CA LYS A 379 -26.35 17.62 2.94
C LYS A 379 -26.26 16.12 2.61
N VAL A 380 -26.57 15.75 1.36
CA VAL A 380 -26.61 14.37 0.86
C VAL A 380 -25.38 14.02 0.00
N ILE A 381 -24.44 14.95 -0.14
CA ILE A 381 -23.23 14.78 -0.94
C ILE A 381 -22.03 14.64 0.00
N ASP A 382 -21.35 13.50 -0.07
CA ASP A 382 -20.03 13.32 0.48
C ASP A 382 -19.02 13.86 -0.53
N TRP A 383 -17.98 14.56 -0.08
CA TRP A 383 -16.97 15.15 -0.94
C TRP A 383 -15.56 14.86 -0.45
N LYS A 384 -14.62 14.73 -1.39
CA LYS A 384 -13.19 14.52 -1.11
C LYS A 384 -12.34 15.33 -2.08
N ILE A 385 -11.31 16.00 -1.56
CA ILE A 385 -10.36 16.81 -2.34
C ILE A 385 -8.96 16.32 -1.98
N LYS A 386 -8.10 16.13 -3.00
CA LYS A 386 -6.68 15.88 -2.83
C LYS A 386 -5.88 16.82 -3.72
N SER A 387 -4.78 17.37 -3.19
CA SER A 387 -3.85 18.21 -3.95
C SER A 387 -2.42 17.87 -3.57
N SER A 388 -1.61 17.51 -4.55
CA SER A 388 -0.20 17.15 -4.37
C SER A 388 0.69 18.03 -5.23
N PHE A 389 1.76 18.55 -4.64
CA PHE A 389 2.77 19.36 -5.30
C PHE A 389 4.11 18.64 -5.18
N VAL A 390 4.63 18.12 -6.27
CA VAL A 390 5.76 17.17 -6.29
C VAL A 390 6.93 17.76 -7.06
N ARG A 391 8.14 17.55 -6.53
CA ARG A 391 9.41 17.80 -7.20
C ARG A 391 10.18 16.51 -7.27
N ASN A 392 10.38 15.97 -8.46
CA ASN A 392 11.21 14.80 -8.73
C ASN A 392 12.58 15.23 -9.24
N PHE A 393 13.63 14.72 -8.60
CA PHE A 393 15.03 15.10 -8.89
C PHE A 393 15.80 14.01 -9.64
N GLY A 394 15.18 12.87 -9.97
CA GLY A 394 15.83 11.70 -10.50
C GLY A 394 16.32 10.77 -9.37
N ARG A 395 17.47 10.16 -9.51
CA ARG A 395 18.19 9.38 -8.48
C ARG A 395 19.37 10.19 -7.96
N LEU A 396 19.84 9.95 -6.74
CA LEU A 396 21.05 10.61 -6.24
C LEU A 396 22.25 10.37 -7.16
N ALA A 397 22.44 9.11 -7.65
CA ALA A 397 23.50 8.76 -8.58
C ALA A 397 23.30 9.34 -9.99
N LYS A 398 22.07 9.64 -10.37
CA LYS A 398 21.71 10.10 -11.71
C LYS A 398 20.59 11.14 -11.63
N PRO A 399 20.90 12.37 -11.16
CA PRO A 399 19.91 13.43 -11.06
C PRO A 399 19.43 13.85 -12.44
N PHE A 400 18.17 14.27 -12.53
CA PHE A 400 17.64 14.87 -13.74
C PHE A 400 18.36 16.18 -14.06
N SER A 401 18.60 16.45 -15.31
CA SER A 401 19.17 17.73 -15.77
C SER A 401 18.23 18.93 -15.45
N THR A 402 16.94 18.67 -15.41
CA THR A 402 15.91 19.64 -15.01
C THR A 402 14.95 18.96 -14.03
N THR A 403 14.75 19.56 -12.87
CA THR A 403 13.78 19.07 -11.89
C THR A 403 12.40 18.99 -12.51
N LEU A 404 11.77 17.81 -12.46
CA LEU A 404 10.39 17.65 -12.85
C LEU A 404 9.49 18.18 -11.73
N VAL A 405 8.71 19.20 -12.03
CA VAL A 405 7.75 19.81 -11.09
C VAL A 405 6.35 19.49 -11.57
N THR A 406 5.58 18.80 -10.75
CA THR A 406 4.21 18.41 -11.06
C THR A 406 3.23 18.84 -9.96
N SER A 407 1.98 19.10 -10.35
CA SER A 407 0.88 19.20 -9.39
C SER A 407 -0.27 18.30 -9.82
N HIS A 408 -0.92 17.68 -8.85
CA HIS A 408 -1.99 16.71 -9.06
C HIS A 408 -3.17 17.08 -8.17
N HIS A 409 -4.30 17.36 -8.78
CA HIS A 409 -5.53 17.78 -8.09
C HIS A 409 -6.66 16.80 -8.38
N TYR A 410 -7.46 16.51 -7.38
CA TYR A 410 -8.58 15.57 -7.44
C TYR A 410 -9.76 16.08 -6.64
N LEU A 411 -10.95 15.94 -7.21
CA LEU A 411 -12.23 16.18 -6.55
C LEU A 411 -13.13 14.97 -6.79
N GLU A 412 -13.76 14.49 -5.72
CA GLU A 412 -14.77 13.44 -5.71
C GLU A 412 -16.03 13.96 -5.05
N LEU A 413 -17.19 13.70 -5.68
CA LEU A 413 -18.51 14.01 -5.18
C LEU A 413 -19.34 12.74 -5.21
N THR A 414 -19.80 12.26 -4.06
CA THR A 414 -20.51 11.01 -3.91
C THR A 414 -21.93 11.24 -3.36
N HIS A 415 -22.91 10.67 -4.03
CA HIS A 415 -24.28 10.56 -3.55
C HIS A 415 -24.66 9.11 -3.31
N THR A 416 -25.06 8.79 -2.08
CA THR A 416 -25.46 7.43 -1.70
C THR A 416 -26.94 7.40 -1.36
N THR A 417 -27.66 6.44 -1.93
CA THR A 417 -29.05 6.14 -1.60
C THR A 417 -29.18 4.68 -1.16
N ALA A 418 -30.04 4.42 -0.21
CA ALA A 418 -30.28 3.04 0.27
C ALA A 418 -30.86 2.12 -0.81
N GLN A 419 -31.64 2.67 -1.74
CA GLN A 419 -32.35 1.88 -2.75
C GLN A 419 -31.61 1.76 -4.08
N TYR A 420 -30.89 2.82 -4.49
CA TYR A 420 -30.28 2.91 -5.83
C TYR A 420 -28.77 2.85 -5.83
N GLY A 421 -28.16 2.57 -4.66
CA GLY A 421 -26.71 2.48 -4.53
C GLY A 421 -26.01 3.84 -4.50
N ARG A 422 -24.77 3.87 -4.94
CA ARG A 422 -23.86 5.02 -4.86
C ARG A 422 -23.47 5.47 -6.27
N ILE A 423 -23.55 6.77 -6.50
CA ILE A 423 -23.03 7.43 -7.70
C ILE A 423 -21.92 8.37 -7.27
N THR A 424 -20.75 8.28 -7.91
CA THR A 424 -19.60 9.13 -7.64
C THR A 424 -19.14 9.81 -8.92
N LEU A 425 -19.05 11.12 -8.89
CA LEU A 425 -18.40 11.94 -9.92
C LEU A 425 -16.99 12.26 -9.45
N MET A 426 -16.01 12.00 -10.30
CA MET A 426 -14.60 12.31 -10.05
C MET A 426 -14.07 13.25 -11.12
N THR A 427 -13.25 14.22 -10.75
CA THR A 427 -12.47 15.05 -11.67
C THR A 427 -11.04 15.14 -11.20
N GLY A 428 -10.12 15.21 -12.15
CA GLY A 428 -8.69 15.32 -11.87
C GLY A 428 -8.02 16.31 -12.81
N PHE A 429 -6.99 16.97 -12.32
CA PHE A 429 -6.20 17.90 -13.11
C PHE A 429 -4.72 17.82 -12.70
N ASP A 430 -3.88 17.50 -13.69
CA ASP A 430 -2.44 17.40 -13.52
C ASP A 430 -1.73 18.46 -14.37
N THR A 431 -0.71 19.07 -13.77
CA THR A 431 0.22 19.94 -14.50
C THR A 431 1.65 19.48 -14.32
N ASN A 432 2.50 19.74 -15.28
CA ASN A 432 3.93 19.62 -15.11
C ASN A 432 4.68 20.68 -15.95
N ASN A 433 5.97 20.87 -15.63
CA ASN A 433 6.80 21.88 -16.30
C ASN A 433 7.43 21.38 -17.62
N THR A 434 7.13 20.16 -18.08
CA THR A 434 7.78 19.55 -19.26
C THR A 434 6.78 19.05 -20.31
N SER A 435 5.49 18.94 -19.97
CA SER A 435 4.45 18.46 -20.90
C SER A 435 3.13 19.21 -20.70
N GLU A 436 2.17 18.92 -21.57
CA GLU A 436 0.82 19.48 -21.49
C GLU A 436 0.09 19.04 -20.22
N SER A 437 -0.82 19.89 -19.75
CA SER A 437 -1.70 19.59 -18.61
C SER A 437 -2.70 18.51 -19.00
N ILE A 438 -3.06 17.66 -18.03
CA ILE A 438 -4.03 16.59 -18.18
C ILE A 438 -5.26 16.94 -17.36
N PHE A 439 -6.42 16.93 -18.00
CA PHE A 439 -7.71 16.99 -17.33
C PHE A 439 -8.44 15.66 -17.52
N GLY A 440 -9.08 15.13 -16.45
CA GLY A 440 -9.87 13.92 -16.52
C GLY A 440 -11.17 14.05 -15.73
N ALA A 441 -12.16 13.26 -16.16
CA ALA A 441 -13.42 13.10 -15.46
C ALA A 441 -13.80 11.62 -15.46
N ALA A 442 -14.49 11.18 -14.40
CA ALA A 442 -15.00 9.83 -14.31
C ALA A 442 -16.36 9.80 -13.61
N LEU A 443 -17.19 8.85 -14.01
CA LEU A 443 -18.46 8.54 -13.37
C LEU A 443 -18.44 7.09 -12.91
N GLN A 444 -18.65 6.88 -11.63
CA GLN A 444 -18.68 5.56 -11.01
C GLN A 444 -20.08 5.28 -10.46
N TYR A 445 -20.53 4.08 -10.65
CA TYR A 445 -21.73 3.55 -10.03
C TYR A 445 -21.41 2.28 -9.26
N ARG A 446 -21.82 2.22 -7.97
CA ARG A 446 -21.70 1.04 -7.13
C ARG A 446 -23.05 0.63 -6.57
N TYR A 447 -23.38 -0.63 -6.70
CA TYR A 447 -24.57 -1.22 -6.11
C TYR A 447 -24.17 -2.35 -5.16
N GLN A 448 -24.79 -2.38 -3.99
CA GLN A 448 -24.62 -3.41 -2.98
C GLN A 448 -25.91 -4.22 -2.89
N PHE A 449 -25.79 -5.53 -2.95
CA PHE A 449 -26.92 -6.47 -2.95
C PHE A 449 -27.33 -6.88 -1.54
#